data_c8981e936f40c0fe700fac0362f2d1bb
#
_entry.id   c8981e936f40c0fe700fac0362f2d1bb
#
_cell.length_a   1.000
_cell.length_b   1.000
_cell.length_c   1.000
_cell.angle_alpha   90.00
_cell.angle_beta   90.00
_cell.angle_gamma   90.00
#
_symmetry.space_group_name_H-M   'P 1'
#
loop_
_entity.id
_entity.type
_entity.pdbx_description
1 polymer ?
#
loop_
_entity_poly.entity_id
_entity_poly.type
_entity_poly.pdbx_seq_one_letter_code
_entity_poly.pdbx_strand_id
1 'polypeptide(L)'
;MKQIVGGSLTQDGASLRTNFVSDRGAAWYADLYRRDGLHGGHVIKLGPGNDLAAREALAAWPGGLQVGGGITPGNAKEWISAGASHVIVTSCLFDAEGKFLEGKLKDLVSAVGAERLVLDLSCRRVPGGWAVAMNRWQTLTELRVTAETLDMLAEHCAEFLSHAADVEGLCTGIDRELVEMLGSWRRLPMTYAGGISRIQDFDEIDALSGGAMDATAGSALDLFGGGLIRYADLVARQSGKSGTERRKA
;
A
#
# COMPACT_ATOMS: atom_id res chain seq x y z
N MET A 1 0.08 14.40 -10.16
CA MET A 1 0.59 13.10 -9.64
C MET A 1 1.78 12.67 -10.49
N LYS A 2 2.75 11.97 -9.90
CA LYS A 2 3.89 11.38 -10.60
C LYS A 2 4.00 9.92 -10.25
N GLN A 3 4.29 9.07 -11.24
CA GLN A 3 4.67 7.69 -11.00
C GLN A 3 6.17 7.53 -11.17
N ILE A 4 6.80 6.83 -10.24
CA ILE A 4 8.23 6.61 -10.17
C ILE A 4 8.48 5.09 -10.31
N VAL A 5 9.53 4.72 -11.07
CA VAL A 5 9.99 3.33 -11.12
C VAL A 5 10.57 2.95 -9.76
N GLY A 6 9.99 1.99 -9.07
CA GLY A 6 10.37 1.59 -7.70
C GLY A 6 11.86 1.28 -7.55
N GLY A 7 12.44 0.54 -8.48
CA GLY A 7 13.88 0.23 -8.49
C GLY A 7 14.81 1.43 -8.71
N SER A 8 14.28 2.64 -9.02
CA SER A 8 15.06 3.87 -9.18
C SER A 8 15.08 4.75 -7.91
N LEU A 9 14.51 4.31 -6.81
CA LEU A 9 14.48 5.03 -5.54
C LEU A 9 15.87 4.95 -4.87
N THR A 10 16.73 5.93 -5.14
CA THR A 10 18.04 6.10 -4.49
C THR A 10 17.96 7.11 -3.35
N GLN A 11 18.92 7.03 -2.40
CA GLN A 11 18.91 7.92 -1.21
C GLN A 11 19.03 9.41 -1.55
N ASP A 12 19.72 9.75 -2.62
CA ASP A 12 19.96 11.14 -3.07
C ASP A 12 18.83 11.71 -3.94
N GLY A 13 17.89 10.88 -4.39
CA GLY A 13 16.81 11.28 -5.27
C GLY A 13 17.25 11.73 -6.68
N ALA A 14 18.56 11.73 -6.97
CA ALA A 14 19.11 12.27 -8.19
C ALA A 14 18.86 11.41 -9.44
N SER A 15 18.53 10.13 -9.24
CA SER A 15 18.29 9.15 -10.31
C SER A 15 16.83 8.68 -10.42
N LEU A 16 15.89 9.41 -9.85
CA LEU A 16 14.46 9.06 -9.92
C LEU A 16 13.98 9.04 -11.37
N ARG A 17 13.69 7.85 -11.87
CA ARG A 17 13.06 7.67 -13.18
C ARG A 17 11.55 7.83 -13.03
N THR A 18 11.03 8.91 -13.63
CA THR A 18 9.58 9.18 -13.67
C THR A 18 9.01 8.57 -14.93
N ASN A 19 8.08 7.63 -14.80
CA ASN A 19 7.38 7.01 -15.93
C ASN A 19 6.23 7.90 -16.43
N PHE A 20 5.61 8.63 -15.52
CA PHE A 20 4.40 9.37 -15.81
C PHE A 20 4.31 10.64 -14.96
N VAL A 21 3.90 11.72 -15.57
CA VAL A 21 3.50 12.98 -14.90
C VAL A 21 2.09 13.31 -15.38
N SER A 22 1.15 13.35 -14.44
CA SER A 22 -0.24 13.69 -14.74
C SER A 22 -0.44 15.18 -14.95
N ASP A 23 -1.28 15.54 -15.90
CA ASP A 23 -1.87 16.86 -16.07
C ASP A 23 -3.09 17.09 -15.14
N ARG A 24 -3.58 16.02 -14.48
CA ARG A 24 -4.69 16.05 -13.52
C ARG A 24 -4.19 16.28 -12.12
N GLY A 25 -4.96 17.04 -11.32
CA GLY A 25 -4.72 17.23 -9.89
C GLY A 25 -5.07 15.97 -9.07
N ALA A 26 -4.62 15.92 -7.84
CA ALA A 26 -4.86 14.78 -6.95
C ALA A 26 -6.36 14.56 -6.65
N ALA A 27 -7.13 15.63 -6.51
CA ALA A 27 -8.58 15.58 -6.31
C ALA A 27 -9.31 14.86 -7.45
N TRP A 28 -8.86 15.00 -8.70
CA TRP A 28 -9.47 14.33 -9.84
C TRP A 28 -9.40 12.80 -9.72
N TYR A 29 -8.27 12.26 -9.24
CA TYR A 29 -8.11 10.83 -9.00
C TYR A 29 -8.98 10.34 -7.85
N ALA A 30 -9.08 11.12 -6.78
CA ALA A 30 -9.95 10.83 -5.66
C ALA A 30 -11.43 10.79 -6.08
N ASP A 31 -11.87 11.76 -6.88
CA ASP A 31 -13.23 11.79 -7.45
C ASP A 31 -13.51 10.62 -8.39
N LEU A 32 -12.52 10.21 -9.19
CA LEU A 32 -12.62 9.03 -10.04
C LEU A 32 -12.86 7.77 -9.21
N TYR A 33 -12.04 7.53 -8.18
CA TYR A 33 -12.16 6.38 -7.28
C TYR A 33 -13.48 6.40 -6.51
N ARG A 34 -13.91 7.59 -6.05
CA ARG A 34 -15.20 7.77 -5.38
C ARG A 34 -16.38 7.38 -6.28
N ARG A 35 -16.40 7.83 -7.55
CA ARG A 35 -17.46 7.49 -8.52
C ARG A 35 -17.55 5.99 -8.77
N ASP A 36 -16.39 5.33 -8.81
CA ASP A 36 -16.29 3.91 -9.13
C ASP A 36 -16.30 3.02 -7.87
N GLY A 37 -16.50 3.63 -6.67
CA GLY A 37 -16.65 2.92 -5.40
C GLY A 37 -15.41 2.19 -4.91
N LEU A 38 -14.20 2.65 -5.32
CA LEU A 38 -12.94 2.00 -5.00
C LEU A 38 -12.36 2.50 -3.67
N HIS A 39 -13.00 2.10 -2.56
CA HIS A 39 -12.53 2.42 -1.21
C HIS A 39 -11.13 1.84 -0.92
N GLY A 40 -10.41 2.49 0.00
CA GLY A 40 -9.08 2.04 0.44
C GLY A 40 -7.95 2.40 -0.53
N GLY A 41 -8.20 3.22 -1.55
CA GLY A 41 -7.14 3.72 -2.44
C GLY A 41 -6.05 4.47 -1.68
N HIS A 42 -4.80 4.31 -2.12
CA HIS A 42 -3.63 4.83 -1.40
C HIS A 42 -3.18 6.20 -1.94
N VAL A 43 -3.01 7.17 -1.06
CA VAL A 43 -2.36 8.46 -1.31
C VAL A 43 -0.97 8.43 -0.69
N ILE A 44 0.05 8.10 -1.47
CA ILE A 44 1.42 7.93 -0.97
C ILE A 44 2.28 9.15 -1.31
N LYS A 45 2.79 9.82 -0.28
CA LYS A 45 3.70 10.96 -0.37
C LYS A 45 5.14 10.47 -0.38
N LEU A 46 5.79 10.48 -1.56
CA LEU A 46 7.16 9.97 -1.71
C LEU A 46 8.25 10.95 -1.31
N GLY A 47 7.90 12.18 -0.91
CA GLY A 47 8.88 13.20 -0.53
C GLY A 47 8.21 14.50 -0.06
N PRO A 48 8.99 15.51 0.30
CA PRO A 48 8.48 16.81 0.73
C PRO A 48 7.71 17.53 -0.38
N GLY A 49 6.82 18.45 0.00
CA GLY A 49 6.04 19.28 -0.94
C GLY A 49 4.79 18.62 -1.51
N ASN A 50 4.44 17.38 -1.06
CA ASN A 50 3.24 16.67 -1.54
C ASN A 50 2.03 16.82 -0.62
N ASP A 51 2.14 17.51 0.52
CA ASP A 51 1.09 17.60 1.52
C ASP A 51 -0.17 18.30 1.01
N LEU A 52 -0.02 19.36 0.21
CA LEU A 52 -1.16 20.07 -0.38
C LEU A 52 -1.96 19.12 -1.29
N ALA A 53 -1.30 18.46 -2.22
CA ALA A 53 -1.94 17.51 -3.15
C ALA A 53 -2.61 16.33 -2.41
N ALA A 54 -1.99 15.82 -1.35
CA ALA A 54 -2.58 14.77 -0.53
C ALA A 54 -3.85 15.28 0.18
N ARG A 55 -3.82 16.49 0.77
CA ARG A 55 -5.01 17.10 1.38
C ARG A 55 -6.14 17.35 0.38
N GLU A 56 -5.81 17.79 -0.84
CA GLU A 56 -6.80 17.96 -1.93
C GLU A 56 -7.50 16.62 -2.28
N ALA A 57 -6.72 15.53 -2.39
CA ALA A 57 -7.29 14.20 -2.63
C ALA A 57 -8.21 13.75 -1.49
N LEU A 58 -7.77 13.88 -0.24
CA LEU A 58 -8.54 13.49 0.94
C LEU A 58 -9.82 14.32 1.09
N ALA A 59 -9.75 15.63 0.81
CA ALA A 59 -10.91 16.52 0.84
C ALA A 59 -11.94 16.20 -0.26
N ALA A 60 -11.50 15.72 -1.44
CA ALA A 60 -12.39 15.31 -2.52
C ALA A 60 -13.16 14.02 -2.19
N TRP A 61 -12.60 13.16 -1.35
CA TRP A 61 -13.27 11.94 -0.88
C TRP A 61 -12.99 11.62 0.58
N PRO A 62 -13.60 12.36 1.54
CA PRO A 62 -13.40 12.10 2.97
C PRO A 62 -13.79 10.66 3.35
N GLY A 63 -12.89 9.98 4.07
CA GLY A 63 -13.08 8.61 4.52
C GLY A 63 -12.93 7.53 3.44
N GLY A 64 -12.65 7.89 2.18
CA GLY A 64 -12.51 6.92 1.10
C GLY A 64 -11.08 6.44 0.84
N LEU A 65 -10.09 7.24 1.22
CA LEU A 65 -8.68 7.01 0.88
C LEU A 65 -7.80 6.87 2.12
N GLN A 66 -6.77 6.05 2.02
CA GLN A 66 -5.71 5.91 3.01
C GLN A 66 -4.54 6.82 2.65
N VAL A 67 -3.79 7.33 3.62
CA VAL A 67 -2.64 8.21 3.36
C VAL A 67 -1.35 7.67 3.99
N GLY A 68 -0.27 7.67 3.21
CA GLY A 68 1.06 7.24 3.64
C GLY A 68 2.17 8.20 3.22
N GLY A 69 3.38 7.90 3.69
CA GLY A 69 4.57 8.69 3.41
C GLY A 69 4.81 9.81 4.43
N GLY A 70 5.82 9.64 5.28
CA GLY A 70 6.18 10.60 6.31
C GLY A 70 5.17 10.71 7.46
N ILE A 71 4.38 9.69 7.69
CA ILE A 71 3.45 9.62 8.84
C ILE A 71 4.24 9.27 10.10
N THR A 72 3.93 9.99 11.17
CA THR A 72 4.52 9.85 12.51
C THR A 72 3.44 10.00 13.58
N PRO A 73 3.68 9.61 14.86
CA PRO A 73 2.74 9.87 15.94
C PRO A 73 2.34 11.35 16.06
N GLY A 74 3.26 12.27 15.76
CA GLY A 74 3.04 13.71 15.86
C GLY A 74 2.11 14.30 14.80
N ASN A 75 1.96 13.65 13.62
CA ASN A 75 1.15 14.18 12.51
C ASN A 75 -0.01 13.27 12.10
N ALA A 76 -0.08 12.03 12.58
CA ALA A 76 -1.09 11.05 12.17
C ALA A 76 -2.53 11.56 12.36
N LYS A 77 -2.82 12.19 13.50
CA LYS A 77 -4.15 12.75 13.81
C LYS A 77 -4.57 13.86 12.84
N GLU A 78 -3.63 14.65 12.35
CA GLU A 78 -3.90 15.71 11.38
C GLU A 78 -4.36 15.14 10.02
N TRP A 79 -3.77 14.02 9.60
CA TRP A 79 -4.15 13.35 8.36
C TRP A 79 -5.53 12.69 8.44
N ILE A 80 -5.88 12.09 9.57
CA ILE A 80 -7.24 11.61 9.82
C ILE A 80 -8.23 12.79 9.78
N SER A 81 -7.90 13.91 10.44
CA SER A 81 -8.73 15.12 10.43
C SER A 81 -8.84 15.76 9.03
N ALA A 82 -7.85 15.57 8.16
CA ALA A 82 -7.87 16.02 6.78
C ALA A 82 -8.76 15.15 5.87
N GLY A 83 -9.31 14.06 6.37
CA GLY A 83 -10.24 13.18 5.65
C GLY A 83 -9.69 11.81 5.27
N ALA A 84 -8.49 11.42 5.74
CA ALA A 84 -8.01 10.06 5.52
C ALA A 84 -8.89 9.04 6.27
N SER A 85 -9.20 7.91 5.63
CA SER A 85 -9.80 6.77 6.31
C SER A 85 -8.83 6.13 7.29
N HIS A 86 -7.58 5.95 6.85
CA HIS A 86 -6.49 5.38 7.64
C HIS A 86 -5.17 6.09 7.33
N VAL A 87 -4.20 5.95 8.23
CA VAL A 87 -2.82 6.33 7.98
C VAL A 87 -1.95 5.08 7.77
N ILE A 88 -1.08 5.12 6.75
CA ILE A 88 -0.18 4.02 6.40
C ILE A 88 1.21 4.37 6.91
N VAL A 89 1.82 3.46 7.66
CA VAL A 89 3.14 3.67 8.29
C VAL A 89 4.10 2.51 8.03
N THR A 90 5.38 2.83 7.88
CA THR A 90 6.49 1.88 7.78
C THR A 90 7.70 2.40 8.56
N SER A 91 8.45 3.33 7.96
CA SER A 91 9.79 3.73 8.42
C SER A 91 9.83 4.36 9.82
N CYS A 92 8.74 5.01 10.27
CA CYS A 92 8.69 5.61 11.60
C CYS A 92 8.67 4.57 12.75
N LEU A 93 8.46 3.29 12.42
CA LEU A 93 8.47 2.17 13.35
C LEU A 93 9.88 1.61 13.60
N PHE A 94 10.90 2.17 12.97
CA PHE A 94 12.27 1.69 13.08
C PHE A 94 13.23 2.83 13.40
N ASP A 95 14.34 2.49 14.05
CA ASP A 95 15.49 3.41 14.17
C ASP A 95 16.35 3.41 12.91
N ALA A 96 17.45 4.15 12.93
CA ALA A 96 18.34 4.27 11.77
C ALA A 96 19.00 2.95 11.39
N GLU A 97 19.20 2.07 12.34
CA GLU A 97 19.80 0.74 12.22
C GLU A 97 18.80 -0.34 11.80
N GLY A 98 17.50 -0.01 11.71
CA GLY A 98 16.41 -0.93 11.32
C GLY A 98 15.86 -1.75 12.48
N LYS A 99 16.12 -1.35 13.73
CA LYS A 99 15.55 -1.98 14.91
C LYS A 99 14.10 -1.52 15.10
N PHE A 100 13.20 -2.45 15.39
CA PHE A 100 11.80 -2.17 15.62
C PHE A 100 11.57 -1.40 16.93
N LEU A 101 10.78 -0.33 16.86
CA LEU A 101 10.47 0.58 17.95
C LEU A 101 9.01 0.40 18.41
N GLU A 102 8.75 -0.61 19.24
CA GLU A 102 7.41 -0.91 19.76
C GLU A 102 6.73 0.30 20.41
N GLY A 103 7.51 1.18 21.09
CA GLY A 103 7.00 2.43 21.66
C GLY A 103 6.39 3.36 20.61
N LYS A 104 6.97 3.43 19.40
CA LYS A 104 6.42 4.23 18.31
C LYS A 104 5.10 3.68 17.79
N LEU A 105 4.94 2.35 17.73
CA LEU A 105 3.68 1.72 17.39
C LEU A 105 2.60 2.05 18.43
N LYS A 106 2.91 1.94 19.72
CA LYS A 106 2.00 2.31 20.81
C LYS A 106 1.62 3.81 20.77
N ASP A 107 2.57 4.68 20.46
CA ASP A 107 2.32 6.12 20.29
C ASP A 107 1.34 6.39 19.14
N LEU A 108 1.48 5.68 18.00
CA LEU A 108 0.56 5.78 16.86
C LEU A 108 -0.85 5.29 17.21
N VAL A 109 -0.95 4.13 17.85
CA VAL A 109 -2.24 3.61 18.35
C VAL A 109 -2.90 4.59 19.32
N SER A 110 -2.13 5.20 20.21
CA SER A 110 -2.64 6.22 21.13
C SER A 110 -3.11 7.49 20.42
N ALA A 111 -2.48 7.83 19.28
CA ALA A 111 -2.82 9.05 18.53
C ALA A 111 -4.08 8.89 17.67
N VAL A 112 -4.28 7.72 17.01
CA VAL A 112 -5.35 7.55 16.00
C VAL A 112 -6.24 6.32 16.20
N GLY A 113 -5.89 5.42 17.13
CA GLY A 113 -6.53 4.11 17.29
C GLY A 113 -5.98 3.04 16.35
N ALA A 114 -6.01 1.79 16.77
CA ALA A 114 -5.61 0.66 15.93
C ALA A 114 -6.49 0.55 14.67
N GLU A 115 -7.77 0.86 14.79
CA GLU A 115 -8.78 0.83 13.71
C GLU A 115 -8.54 1.86 12.59
N ARG A 116 -7.60 2.79 12.77
CA ARG A 116 -7.20 3.81 11.77
C ARG A 116 -5.77 3.63 11.28
N LEU A 117 -5.10 2.54 11.66
CA LEU A 117 -3.71 2.29 11.34
C LEU A 117 -3.57 1.15 10.33
N VAL A 118 -2.84 1.40 9.25
CA VAL A 118 -2.38 0.39 8.28
C VAL A 118 -0.87 0.28 8.42
N LEU A 119 -0.37 -0.94 8.62
CA LEU A 119 1.07 -1.20 8.65
C LEU A 119 1.54 -1.66 7.27
N ASP A 120 2.42 -0.88 6.65
CA ASP A 120 3.05 -1.27 5.39
C ASP A 120 4.29 -2.13 5.68
N LEU A 121 4.19 -3.39 5.32
CA LEU A 121 5.26 -4.37 5.36
C LEU A 121 5.91 -4.45 3.98
N SER A 122 6.82 -3.52 3.70
CA SER A 122 7.60 -3.53 2.46
C SER A 122 8.58 -4.68 2.47
N CYS A 123 8.21 -5.79 1.84
CA CYS A 123 8.90 -7.08 1.94
C CYS A 123 10.06 -7.16 0.96
N ARG A 124 11.25 -7.44 1.46
CA ARG A 124 12.41 -7.82 0.66
C ARG A 124 12.85 -9.23 0.97
N ARG A 125 13.19 -9.99 -0.09
CA ARG A 125 13.63 -11.38 0.04
C ARG A 125 15.01 -11.45 0.70
N VAL A 126 15.12 -12.34 1.66
CA VAL A 126 16.34 -12.62 2.41
C VAL A 126 16.47 -14.15 2.61
N PRO A 127 17.63 -14.68 3.02
CA PRO A 127 17.73 -16.11 3.30
C PRO A 127 16.66 -16.58 4.28
N GLY A 128 15.86 -17.57 3.87
CA GLY A 128 14.79 -18.15 4.68
C GLY A 128 13.48 -17.36 4.73
N GLY A 129 13.19 -16.45 3.76
CA GLY A 129 11.91 -15.74 3.65
C GLY A 129 12.05 -14.25 3.33
N TRP A 130 11.35 -13.39 4.07
CA TRP A 130 11.32 -11.95 3.85
C TRP A 130 11.62 -11.18 5.13
N ALA A 131 12.16 -9.98 4.95
CA ALA A 131 12.29 -8.98 6.00
C ALA A 131 11.64 -7.66 5.56
N VAL A 132 11.17 -6.89 6.52
CA VAL A 132 10.66 -5.55 6.25
C VAL A 132 11.81 -4.64 5.84
N ALA A 133 11.61 -3.84 4.79
CA ALA A 133 12.54 -2.82 4.34
C ALA A 133 11.97 -1.43 4.58
N MET A 134 12.79 -0.49 4.96
CA MET A 134 12.47 0.91 5.20
C MET A 134 13.28 1.85 4.28
N ASN A 135 13.08 3.17 4.42
CA ASN A 135 13.84 4.18 3.69
C ASN A 135 13.81 3.97 2.18
N ARG A 136 12.59 3.85 1.61
CA ARG A 136 12.40 3.54 0.18
C ARG A 136 13.06 2.21 -0.21
N TRP A 137 12.93 1.20 0.67
CA TRP A 137 13.46 -0.17 0.51
C TRP A 137 14.99 -0.30 0.49
N GLN A 138 15.72 0.76 0.85
CA GLN A 138 17.19 0.78 0.85
C GLN A 138 17.79 0.13 2.10
N THR A 139 17.06 0.10 3.20
CA THR A 139 17.52 -0.42 4.48
C THR A 139 16.68 -1.62 4.90
N LEU A 140 17.30 -2.77 5.05
CA LEU A 140 16.65 -3.94 5.67
C LEU A 140 16.54 -3.71 7.17
N THR A 141 15.40 -4.07 7.74
CA THR A 141 15.18 -4.05 9.18
C THR A 141 15.43 -5.44 9.79
N GLU A 142 15.47 -5.52 11.13
CA GLU A 142 15.53 -6.80 11.84
C GLU A 142 14.20 -7.59 11.78
N LEU A 143 13.09 -6.93 11.40
CA LEU A 143 11.76 -7.50 11.46
C LEU A 143 11.54 -8.49 10.31
N ARG A 144 11.46 -9.77 10.64
CA ARG A 144 11.13 -10.84 9.69
C ARG A 144 9.62 -10.91 9.48
N VAL A 145 9.22 -11.14 8.23
CA VAL A 145 7.80 -11.31 7.89
C VAL A 145 7.45 -12.78 8.12
N THR A 146 6.86 -13.07 9.27
CA THR A 146 6.42 -14.41 9.72
C THR A 146 5.02 -14.33 10.31
N ALA A 147 4.36 -15.48 10.50
CA ALA A 147 3.04 -15.53 11.14
C ALA A 147 3.06 -14.93 12.56
N GLU A 148 4.13 -15.19 13.34
CA GLU A 148 4.29 -14.67 14.69
C GLU A 148 4.44 -13.14 14.68
N THR A 149 5.17 -12.60 13.71
CA THR A 149 5.30 -11.14 13.54
C THR A 149 3.98 -10.51 13.14
N LEU A 150 3.25 -11.14 12.20
CA LEU A 150 1.91 -10.67 11.81
C LEU A 150 0.94 -10.72 12.99
N ASP A 151 0.98 -11.78 13.80
CA ASP A 151 0.15 -11.92 15.00
C ASP A 151 0.43 -10.81 16.02
N MET A 152 1.70 -10.51 16.28
CA MET A 152 2.12 -9.45 17.20
C MET A 152 1.64 -8.07 16.71
N LEU A 153 1.79 -7.78 15.42
CA LEU A 153 1.43 -6.48 14.85
C LEU A 153 -0.08 -6.30 14.69
N ALA A 154 -0.83 -7.38 14.48
CA ALA A 154 -2.27 -7.35 14.24
C ALA A 154 -3.10 -6.79 15.41
N GLU A 155 -2.56 -6.83 16.62
CA GLU A 155 -3.20 -6.24 17.81
C GLU A 155 -3.19 -4.69 17.77
N HIS A 156 -2.47 -4.11 16.81
CA HIS A 156 -2.17 -2.69 16.75
C HIS A 156 -2.60 -2.00 15.45
N CYS A 157 -3.23 -2.71 14.51
CA CYS A 157 -3.65 -2.14 13.23
C CYS A 157 -4.95 -2.76 12.72
N ALA A 158 -5.55 -2.13 11.73
CA ALA A 158 -6.75 -2.61 11.07
C ALA A 158 -6.45 -3.41 9.79
N GLU A 159 -5.29 -3.18 9.17
CA GLU A 159 -4.94 -3.74 7.87
C GLU A 159 -3.41 -3.81 7.71
N PHE A 160 -2.93 -4.77 6.92
CA PHE A 160 -1.57 -4.79 6.39
C PHE A 160 -1.57 -4.43 4.91
N LEU A 161 -0.66 -3.52 4.53
CA LEU A 161 -0.26 -3.29 3.15
C LEU A 161 1.09 -4.00 2.95
N SER A 162 1.17 -4.93 2.01
CA SER A 162 2.41 -5.66 1.73
C SER A 162 2.94 -5.31 0.35
N HIS A 163 4.04 -4.54 0.31
CA HIS A 163 4.79 -4.27 -0.92
C HIS A 163 5.83 -5.35 -1.16
N ALA A 164 5.73 -6.06 -2.28
CA ALA A 164 6.81 -6.93 -2.77
C ALA A 164 7.89 -6.06 -3.41
N ALA A 165 8.80 -5.52 -2.58
CA ALA A 165 9.74 -4.46 -2.97
C ALA A 165 10.70 -4.89 -4.09
N ASP A 166 11.01 -6.18 -4.20
CA ASP A 166 11.93 -6.71 -5.21
C ASP A 166 11.33 -6.72 -6.63
N VAL A 167 10.00 -6.69 -6.77
CA VAL A 167 9.28 -6.68 -8.06
C VAL A 167 8.48 -5.39 -8.28
N GLU A 168 8.47 -4.46 -7.31
CA GLU A 168 7.69 -3.23 -7.40
C GLU A 168 8.14 -2.35 -8.57
N GLY A 169 7.18 -1.91 -9.37
CA GLY A 169 7.41 -1.05 -10.54
C GLY A 169 8.00 -1.74 -11.75
N LEU A 170 8.33 -3.04 -11.68
CA LEU A 170 8.96 -3.79 -12.78
C LEU A 170 7.93 -4.37 -13.76
N CYS A 171 6.68 -4.56 -13.34
CA CYS A 171 5.63 -5.21 -14.15
C CYS A 171 6.07 -6.59 -14.69
N THR A 172 6.74 -7.39 -13.85
CA THR A 172 7.28 -8.71 -14.20
C THR A 172 6.49 -9.89 -13.63
N GLY A 173 5.35 -9.60 -13.00
CA GLY A 173 4.53 -10.56 -12.27
C GLY A 173 4.71 -10.44 -10.75
N ILE A 174 3.82 -11.10 -10.02
CA ILE A 174 3.77 -11.07 -8.55
C ILE A 174 4.84 -11.97 -7.91
N ASP A 175 5.21 -11.69 -6.65
CA ASP A 175 5.97 -12.64 -5.82
C ASP A 175 4.98 -13.69 -5.26
N ARG A 176 4.85 -14.83 -5.98
CA ARG A 176 3.90 -15.90 -5.67
C ARG A 176 4.09 -16.48 -4.28
N GLU A 177 5.35 -16.75 -3.90
CA GLU A 177 5.68 -17.35 -2.60
C GLU A 177 5.32 -16.39 -1.45
N LEU A 178 5.50 -15.07 -1.64
CA LEU A 178 5.07 -14.06 -0.68
C LEU A 178 3.54 -14.04 -0.56
N VAL A 179 2.82 -14.07 -1.69
CA VAL A 179 1.35 -14.11 -1.69
C VAL A 179 0.82 -15.36 -1.01
N GLU A 180 1.40 -16.54 -1.27
CA GLU A 180 1.02 -17.80 -0.62
C GLU A 180 1.24 -17.74 0.90
N MET A 181 2.40 -17.26 1.33
CA MET A 181 2.74 -17.13 2.75
C MET A 181 1.80 -16.16 3.46
N LEU A 182 1.61 -14.96 2.92
CA LEU A 182 0.73 -13.95 3.50
C LEU A 182 -0.75 -14.37 3.44
N GLY A 183 -1.19 -14.95 2.33
CA GLY A 183 -2.57 -15.42 2.12
C GLY A 183 -2.95 -16.60 3.00
N SER A 184 -1.98 -17.33 3.57
CA SER A 184 -2.23 -18.38 4.58
C SER A 184 -2.62 -17.79 5.95
N TRP A 185 -2.20 -16.55 6.23
CA TRP A 185 -2.54 -15.81 7.44
C TRP A 185 -3.80 -14.96 7.19
N ARG A 186 -4.86 -15.10 8.02
CA ARG A 186 -6.20 -14.58 7.69
C ARG A 186 -6.86 -13.83 8.85
N ARG A 187 -6.07 -13.18 9.72
CA ARG A 187 -6.64 -12.50 10.90
C ARG A 187 -7.11 -11.07 10.64
N LEU A 188 -6.49 -10.36 9.68
CA LEU A 188 -6.85 -9.01 9.29
C LEU A 188 -6.88 -8.87 7.76
N PRO A 189 -7.57 -7.85 7.22
CA PRO A 189 -7.43 -7.45 5.83
C PRO A 189 -5.97 -7.25 5.44
N MET A 190 -5.63 -7.65 4.22
CA MET A 190 -4.28 -7.52 3.68
C MET A 190 -4.34 -7.15 2.21
N THR A 191 -3.64 -6.09 1.83
CA THR A 191 -3.52 -5.63 0.45
C THR A 191 -2.11 -5.90 -0.07
N TYR A 192 -2.02 -6.62 -1.19
CA TYR A 192 -0.76 -6.87 -1.90
C TYR A 192 -0.46 -5.77 -2.91
N ALA A 193 0.79 -5.34 -3.00
CA ALA A 193 1.33 -4.44 -4.02
C ALA A 193 2.66 -4.96 -4.55
N GLY A 194 2.91 -4.78 -5.84
CA GLY A 194 4.21 -5.09 -6.46
C GLY A 194 4.10 -6.06 -7.64
N GLY A 195 4.78 -5.72 -8.72
CA GLY A 195 5.01 -6.56 -9.88
C GLY A 195 3.80 -6.83 -10.78
N ILE A 196 2.58 -6.53 -10.37
CA ILE A 196 1.35 -6.77 -11.15
C ILE A 196 1.51 -6.21 -12.57
N SER A 197 1.30 -7.05 -13.57
CA SER A 197 1.53 -6.74 -14.99
C SER A 197 0.34 -7.03 -15.91
N ARG A 198 -0.61 -7.85 -15.47
CA ARG A 198 -1.78 -8.27 -16.24
C ARG A 198 -2.98 -8.51 -15.33
N ILE A 199 -4.17 -8.50 -15.91
CA ILE A 199 -5.42 -8.68 -15.13
C ILE A 199 -5.47 -10.05 -14.45
N GLN A 200 -4.87 -11.08 -15.05
CA GLN A 200 -4.80 -12.44 -14.50
C GLN A 200 -3.97 -12.52 -13.20
N ASP A 201 -3.07 -11.58 -12.95
CA ASP A 201 -2.29 -11.55 -11.70
C ASP A 201 -3.22 -11.35 -10.50
N PHE A 202 -4.34 -10.65 -10.66
CA PHE A 202 -5.37 -10.53 -9.61
C PHE A 202 -6.10 -11.87 -9.37
N ASP A 203 -6.36 -12.64 -10.43
CA ASP A 203 -6.98 -13.97 -10.31
C ASP A 203 -6.01 -14.94 -9.64
N GLU A 204 -4.72 -14.79 -9.90
CA GLU A 204 -3.66 -15.57 -9.30
C GLU A 204 -3.51 -15.26 -7.80
N ILE A 205 -3.54 -13.96 -7.41
CA ILE A 205 -3.55 -13.55 -5.99
C ILE A 205 -4.78 -14.13 -5.28
N ASP A 206 -5.97 -14.03 -5.89
CA ASP A 206 -7.19 -14.62 -5.33
C ASP A 206 -7.06 -16.14 -5.14
N ALA A 207 -6.50 -16.85 -6.13
CA ALA A 207 -6.32 -18.30 -6.05
C ALA A 207 -5.31 -18.70 -4.96
N LEU A 208 -4.16 -18.04 -4.90
CA LEU A 208 -3.09 -18.33 -3.95
C LEU A 208 -3.49 -17.98 -2.51
N SER A 209 -4.21 -16.89 -2.31
CA SER A 209 -4.69 -16.46 -0.99
C SER A 209 -6.03 -17.07 -0.58
N GLY A 210 -6.70 -17.79 -1.50
CA GLY A 210 -8.08 -18.24 -1.29
C GLY A 210 -9.06 -17.09 -1.13
N GLY A 211 -8.83 -15.98 -1.82
CA GLY A 211 -9.65 -14.76 -1.78
C GLY A 211 -9.49 -13.91 -0.51
N ALA A 212 -8.47 -14.16 0.30
CA ALA A 212 -8.23 -13.45 1.57
C ALA A 212 -7.43 -12.15 1.42
N MET A 213 -6.92 -11.84 0.23
CA MET A 213 -6.10 -10.65 -0.02
C MET A 213 -6.71 -9.77 -1.10
N ASP A 214 -6.67 -8.47 -0.84
CA ASP A 214 -6.85 -7.46 -1.87
C ASP A 214 -5.53 -7.19 -2.61
N ALA A 215 -5.60 -6.47 -3.73
CA ALA A 215 -4.42 -6.12 -4.49
C ALA A 215 -4.54 -4.74 -5.13
N THR A 216 -3.41 -4.04 -5.25
CA THR A 216 -3.34 -2.73 -5.90
C THR A 216 -2.34 -2.75 -7.05
N ALA A 217 -2.72 -2.17 -8.20
CA ALA A 217 -1.85 -1.99 -9.36
C ALA A 217 -1.48 -0.52 -9.54
N GLY A 218 -0.23 -0.29 -9.87
CA GLY A 218 0.32 1.04 -10.15
C GLY A 218 0.89 1.13 -11.56
N SER A 219 2.14 0.74 -11.75
CA SER A 219 2.93 0.95 -12.97
C SER A 219 2.33 0.34 -14.25
N ALA A 220 1.58 -0.74 -14.13
CA ALA A 220 0.93 -1.40 -15.26
C ALA A 220 -0.33 -0.66 -15.77
N LEU A 221 -0.90 0.22 -14.93
CA LEU A 221 -2.23 0.80 -15.15
C LEU A 221 -2.19 1.98 -16.13
N ASP A 222 -3.09 2.00 -17.11
CA ASP A 222 -3.24 3.08 -18.09
C ASP A 222 -3.51 4.44 -17.43
N LEU A 223 -4.25 4.45 -16.33
CA LEU A 223 -4.54 5.61 -15.52
C LEU A 223 -3.27 6.36 -15.07
N PHE A 224 -2.14 5.64 -14.96
CA PHE A 224 -0.84 6.14 -14.52
C PHE A 224 0.22 6.05 -15.61
N GLY A 225 -0.19 6.05 -16.89
CA GLY A 225 0.71 5.99 -18.03
C GLY A 225 1.23 4.60 -18.35
N GLY A 226 0.79 3.55 -17.66
CA GLY A 226 1.01 2.17 -18.04
C GLY A 226 0.21 1.79 -19.30
N GLY A 227 0.54 0.67 -19.91
CA GLY A 227 -0.16 0.18 -21.11
C GLY A 227 -0.58 -1.28 -21.02
N LEU A 228 -0.49 -1.87 -19.82
CA LEU A 228 -0.68 -3.32 -19.66
C LEU A 228 -2.07 -3.66 -19.10
N ILE A 229 -2.63 -2.80 -18.25
CA ILE A 229 -3.94 -3.00 -17.63
C ILE A 229 -4.76 -1.72 -17.80
N ARG A 230 -6.00 -1.87 -18.25
CA ARG A 230 -6.94 -0.73 -18.30
C ARG A 230 -7.65 -0.59 -16.96
N TYR A 231 -7.72 0.64 -16.47
CA TYR A 231 -8.45 0.99 -15.26
C TYR A 231 -9.91 0.49 -15.31
N ALA A 232 -10.58 0.65 -16.46
CA ALA A 232 -11.97 0.20 -16.65
C ALA A 232 -12.14 -1.32 -16.44
N ASP A 233 -11.14 -2.13 -16.79
CA ASP A 233 -11.19 -3.59 -16.59
C ASP A 233 -11.12 -3.95 -15.10
N LEU A 234 -10.34 -3.21 -14.31
CA LEU A 234 -10.29 -3.40 -12.85
C LEU A 234 -11.61 -2.99 -12.18
N VAL A 235 -12.20 -1.87 -12.59
CA VAL A 235 -13.51 -1.44 -12.10
C VAL A 235 -14.58 -2.49 -12.40
N ALA A 236 -14.60 -3.03 -13.61
CA ALA A 236 -15.54 -4.08 -14.00
C ALA A 236 -15.35 -5.37 -13.15
N ARG A 237 -14.09 -5.76 -12.91
CA ARG A 237 -13.74 -6.91 -12.07
C ARG A 237 -14.23 -6.73 -10.63
N GLN A 238 -14.02 -5.57 -10.03
CA GLN A 238 -14.49 -5.24 -8.68
C GLN A 238 -16.01 -5.31 -8.59
N SER A 239 -16.71 -4.74 -9.54
CA SER A 239 -18.19 -4.76 -9.61
C SER A 239 -18.73 -6.18 -9.74
N GLY A 240 -18.06 -7.06 -10.49
CA GLY A 240 -18.40 -8.47 -10.63
C GLY A 240 -18.27 -9.27 -9.33
N LYS A 241 -17.20 -9.02 -8.56
CA LYS A 241 -17.00 -9.63 -7.22
C LYS A 241 -18.10 -9.23 -6.25
N SER A 242 -18.40 -7.94 -6.14
CA SER A 242 -19.46 -7.43 -5.25
C SER A 242 -20.85 -8.05 -5.55
N GLY A 243 -21.14 -8.35 -6.83
CA GLY A 243 -22.37 -9.03 -7.24
C GLY A 243 -22.44 -10.51 -6.82
N THR A 244 -21.30 -11.19 -6.73
CA THR A 244 -21.23 -12.61 -6.37
C THR A 244 -21.34 -12.82 -4.85
N GLU A 245 -20.78 -11.93 -4.06
CA GLU A 245 -20.90 -11.97 -2.58
C GLU A 245 -22.31 -11.68 -2.11
N ARG A 246 -23.01 -10.72 -2.75
CA ARG A 246 -24.43 -10.45 -2.42
C ARG A 246 -25.40 -11.60 -2.75
N ARG A 247 -25.01 -12.55 -3.61
CA ARG A 247 -25.82 -13.73 -3.96
C ARG A 247 -25.55 -14.92 -3.03
N LYS A 248 -24.54 -14.85 -2.17
CA LYS A 248 -24.19 -15.91 -1.20
C LYS A 248 -24.62 -15.58 0.23
N ALA A 249 -25.12 -14.38 0.48
CA ALA A 249 -25.73 -13.94 1.74
C ALA A 249 -27.26 -13.97 1.62
#